data_e71a6404b6c8cb6f6db7c8b4069f2b22
#
_entry.id   e71a6404b6c8cb6f6db7c8b4069f2b22
#
_cell.length_a   1.000
_cell.length_b   1.000
_cell.length_c   1.000
_cell.angle_alpha   90.00
_cell.angle_beta   90.00
_cell.angle_gamma   90.00
#
_symmetry.space_group_name_H-M   'P 1'
#
loop_
_entity.id
_entity.type
_entity.pdbx_description
1 polymer ?
#
loop_
_entity_poly.entity_id
_entity_poly.type
_entity_poly.pdbx_seq_one_letter_code
_entity_poly.pdbx_strand_id
1 'polypeptide(L)'
;MKKIACVATGGGLLLSSLFSSCSSLQVLKTTPSDNVIEVPKSSFAPEERKKIIRAVGVGYDILLLLPAGKEPWAILMRCSHQDSALVALNRGFSCSMHGSQFEDSGEVISGPATAPLKKFIVTQNETNYLIHLS
;
A
#
# COMPACT_ATOMS: atom_id res chain seq x y z
N MET A 1 26.17 -50.95 46.18
CA MET A 1 24.89 -50.33 45.79
C MET A 1 25.20 -49.10 44.97
N LYS A 2 25.13 -49.20 43.65
CA LYS A 2 25.38 -48.08 42.75
C LYS A 2 24.08 -47.55 42.19
N LYS A 3 23.77 -46.31 42.46
CA LYS A 3 22.58 -45.62 41.90
C LYS A 3 22.93 -45.10 40.50
N ILE A 4 22.17 -45.54 39.50
CA ILE A 4 22.28 -45.08 38.13
C ILE A 4 21.35 -43.86 38.00
N ALA A 5 21.93 -42.71 37.67
CA ALA A 5 21.16 -41.50 37.36
C ALA A 5 20.79 -41.52 35.88
N CYS A 6 19.49 -41.47 35.57
CA CYS A 6 18.99 -41.26 34.24
C CYS A 6 19.12 -39.79 33.87
N VAL A 7 19.96 -39.49 32.87
CA VAL A 7 20.02 -38.18 32.25
C VAL A 7 18.93 -38.16 31.18
N ALA A 8 17.90 -37.37 31.40
CA ALA A 8 16.88 -37.07 30.38
C ALA A 8 17.39 -35.95 29.47
N THR A 9 17.79 -36.30 28.27
CA THR A 9 18.08 -35.36 27.17
C THR A 9 16.76 -34.84 26.60
N GLY A 10 16.31 -33.70 27.10
CA GLY A 10 15.16 -32.97 26.53
C GLY A 10 15.55 -32.30 25.21
N GLY A 11 15.22 -32.94 24.09
CA GLY A 11 15.27 -32.31 22.77
C GLY A 11 14.14 -31.28 22.63
N GLY A 12 14.44 -30.01 22.82
CA GLY A 12 13.51 -28.92 22.53
C GLY A 12 13.35 -28.77 21.00
N LEU A 13 12.20 -29.21 20.48
CA LEU A 13 11.77 -28.80 19.14
C LEU A 13 11.43 -27.31 19.18
N LEU A 14 12.30 -26.48 18.60
CA LEU A 14 11.97 -25.09 18.27
C LEU A 14 10.98 -25.11 17.11
N LEU A 15 9.70 -25.04 17.42
CA LEU A 15 8.64 -24.74 16.46
C LEU A 15 8.82 -23.27 16.03
N SER A 16 9.55 -23.06 14.95
CA SER A 16 9.57 -21.79 14.23
C SER A 16 8.17 -21.60 13.63
N SER A 17 7.30 -20.90 14.35
CA SER A 17 6.04 -20.41 13.81
C SER A 17 6.33 -19.40 12.72
N LEU A 18 6.25 -19.86 11.48
CA LEU A 18 6.22 -18.99 10.30
C LEU A 18 4.89 -18.24 10.36
N PHE A 19 4.91 -17.06 10.99
CA PHE A 19 3.83 -16.10 10.84
C PHE A 19 3.86 -15.64 9.38
N SER A 20 3.05 -16.27 8.54
CA SER A 20 2.72 -15.77 7.22
C SER A 20 1.91 -14.49 7.42
N SER A 21 2.61 -13.35 7.47
CA SER A 21 1.99 -12.04 7.55
C SER A 21 1.28 -11.80 6.21
N CYS A 22 -0.03 -12.01 6.17
CA CYS A 22 -0.88 -11.43 5.15
C CYS A 22 -0.80 -9.91 5.32
N SER A 23 0.07 -9.25 4.59
CA SER A 23 0.17 -7.79 4.60
C SER A 23 -1.03 -7.20 3.84
N SER A 24 -2.13 -6.97 4.56
CA SER A 24 -3.19 -6.10 4.05
C SER A 24 -2.66 -4.67 3.96
N LEU A 25 -2.97 -3.97 2.87
CA LEU A 25 -2.60 -2.56 2.73
C LEU A 25 -3.20 -1.74 3.86
N GLN A 26 -2.35 -1.01 4.56
CA GLN A 26 -2.78 -0.14 5.66
C GLN A 26 -3.48 1.10 5.10
N VAL A 27 -4.56 1.51 5.77
CA VAL A 27 -5.32 2.72 5.43
C VAL A 27 -5.00 3.82 6.43
N LEU A 28 -4.44 4.93 5.96
CA LEU A 28 -4.24 6.15 6.74
C LEU A 28 -5.38 7.12 6.45
N LYS A 29 -6.12 7.53 7.49
CA LYS A 29 -7.14 8.57 7.40
C LYS A 29 -6.52 9.92 7.71
N THR A 30 -6.83 10.94 6.89
CA THR A 30 -6.26 12.28 7.03
C THR A 30 -7.20 13.35 6.48
N THR A 31 -6.89 14.61 6.78
CA THR A 31 -7.59 15.77 6.23
C THR A 31 -6.59 16.62 5.46
N PRO A 32 -6.84 16.95 4.18
CA PRO A 32 -5.98 17.84 3.42
C PRO A 32 -5.97 19.25 4.00
N SER A 33 -4.84 19.96 3.87
CA SER A 33 -4.71 21.39 4.12
C SER A 33 -4.15 22.04 2.86
N ASP A 34 -4.76 23.14 2.39
CA ASP A 34 -4.30 23.88 1.20
C ASP A 34 -4.06 22.99 -0.05
N ASN A 35 -4.95 22.04 -0.31
CA ASN A 35 -4.81 21.05 -1.39
C ASN A 35 -3.59 20.14 -1.29
N VAL A 36 -3.01 20.00 -0.10
CA VAL A 36 -1.90 19.09 0.18
C VAL A 36 -2.31 18.08 1.24
N ILE A 37 -1.99 16.82 1.00
CA ILE A 37 -2.10 15.76 2.02
C ILE A 37 -0.72 15.49 2.57
N GLU A 38 -0.55 15.66 3.88
CA GLU A 38 0.65 15.27 4.59
C GLU A 38 0.56 13.82 5.08
N VAL A 39 1.53 13.01 4.71
CA VAL A 39 1.62 11.60 5.12
C VAL A 39 2.91 11.39 5.90
N PRO A 40 2.85 11.18 7.21
CA PRO A 40 4.05 10.99 8.02
C PRO A 40 4.86 9.78 7.55
N LYS A 41 6.16 9.95 7.34
CA LYS A 41 7.08 8.85 6.99
C LYS A 41 7.10 7.77 8.08
N SER A 42 6.92 8.16 9.34
CA SER A 42 6.82 7.26 10.48
C SER A 42 5.57 6.36 10.45
N SER A 43 4.57 6.66 9.61
CA SER A 43 3.40 5.80 9.43
C SER A 43 3.68 4.54 8.61
N PHE A 44 4.83 4.46 7.94
CA PHE A 44 5.24 3.31 7.14
C PHE A 44 6.07 2.33 7.95
N ALA A 45 5.76 1.03 7.84
CA ALA A 45 6.66 -0.01 8.31
C ALA A 45 7.92 -0.05 7.43
N PRO A 46 9.08 -0.59 7.93
CA PRO A 46 10.35 -0.54 7.19
C PRO A 46 10.31 -1.09 5.76
N GLU A 47 9.51 -2.14 5.54
CA GLU A 47 9.36 -2.78 4.22
C GLU A 47 8.09 -2.35 3.47
N GLU A 48 7.28 -1.48 4.06
CA GLU A 48 6.05 -1.00 3.43
C GLU A 48 6.39 -0.01 2.31
N ARG A 49 5.90 -0.28 1.11
CA ARG A 49 6.14 0.54 -0.10
C ARG A 49 4.85 1.11 -0.69
N LYS A 50 3.72 0.77 -0.12
CA LYS A 50 2.39 1.21 -0.57
C LYS A 50 1.50 1.49 0.63
N LYS A 51 0.76 2.58 0.60
CA LYS A 51 -0.21 2.91 1.63
C LYS A 51 -1.46 3.55 1.03
N ILE A 52 -2.63 3.10 1.45
CA ILE A 52 -3.90 3.71 1.08
C ILE A 52 -4.12 4.93 1.95
N ILE A 53 -4.38 6.07 1.33
CA ILE A 53 -4.68 7.34 1.98
C ILE A 53 -6.14 7.65 1.74
N ARG A 54 -6.92 7.74 2.82
CA ARG A 54 -8.31 8.15 2.79
C ARG A 54 -8.43 9.58 3.32
N ALA A 55 -8.56 10.53 2.39
CA ALA A 55 -8.57 11.95 2.71
C ALA A 55 -10.00 12.48 2.73
N VAL A 56 -10.34 13.26 3.75
CA VAL A 56 -11.64 13.94 3.84
C VAL A 56 -11.81 14.90 2.66
N GLY A 57 -12.99 14.87 2.01
CA GLY A 57 -13.29 15.73 0.86
C GLY A 57 -12.72 15.23 -0.48
N VAL A 58 -11.92 14.20 -0.50
CA VAL A 58 -11.48 13.50 -1.72
C VAL A 58 -12.38 12.28 -1.88
N GLY A 59 -13.21 12.25 -2.92
CA GLY A 59 -14.27 11.25 -3.08
C GLY A 59 -13.79 9.79 -3.22
N TYR A 60 -12.49 9.57 -3.42
CA TYR A 60 -11.85 8.25 -3.60
C TYR A 60 -10.58 8.14 -2.78
N ASP A 61 -10.20 6.91 -2.44
CA ASP A 61 -8.91 6.62 -1.82
C ASP A 61 -7.76 6.96 -2.78
N ILE A 62 -6.60 7.25 -2.23
CA ILE A 62 -5.37 7.50 -2.97
C ILE A 62 -4.36 6.44 -2.55
N LEU A 63 -3.71 5.79 -3.51
CA LEU A 63 -2.58 4.90 -3.21
C LEU A 63 -1.28 5.71 -3.33
N LEU A 64 -0.56 5.86 -2.22
CA LEU A 64 0.81 6.38 -2.20
C LEU A 64 1.78 5.23 -2.42
N LEU A 65 2.66 5.37 -3.41
CA LEU A 65 3.66 4.38 -3.80
C LEU A 65 5.06 4.93 -3.57
N LEU A 66 5.90 4.13 -2.93
CA LEU A 66 7.30 4.43 -2.59
C LEU A 66 8.23 3.41 -3.26
N PRO A 67 8.41 3.45 -4.58
CA PRO A 67 9.23 2.45 -5.28
C PRO A 67 10.72 2.64 -4.94
N ALA A 68 11.44 1.54 -4.80
CA ALA A 68 12.87 1.58 -4.53
C ALA A 68 13.63 2.28 -5.67
N GLY A 69 14.45 3.27 -5.32
CA GLY A 69 15.31 3.97 -6.27
C GLY A 69 14.59 4.91 -7.26
N LYS A 70 13.32 5.23 -7.00
CA LYS A 70 12.54 6.18 -7.81
C LYS A 70 11.83 7.17 -6.90
N GLU A 71 11.43 8.31 -7.48
CA GLU A 71 10.59 9.27 -6.77
C GLU A 71 9.21 8.68 -6.44
N PRO A 72 8.62 9.03 -5.29
CA PRO A 72 7.28 8.62 -4.92
C PRO A 72 6.23 9.23 -5.85
N TRP A 73 5.11 8.54 -6.02
CA TRP A 73 3.92 9.08 -6.66
C TRP A 73 2.66 8.59 -5.98
N ALA A 74 1.55 9.24 -6.27
CA ALA A 74 0.25 8.85 -5.76
C ALA A 74 -0.78 8.71 -6.89
N ILE A 75 -1.67 7.73 -6.76
CA ILE A 75 -2.71 7.40 -7.75
C ILE A 75 -4.08 7.56 -7.10
N LEU A 76 -4.98 8.32 -7.72
CA LEU A 76 -6.38 8.34 -7.35
C LEU A 76 -7.03 7.01 -7.71
N MET A 77 -7.56 6.30 -6.74
CA MET A 77 -8.16 4.97 -6.93
C MET A 77 -9.58 5.07 -7.52
N ARG A 78 -9.68 5.79 -8.65
CA ARG A 78 -10.89 6.00 -9.43
C ARG A 78 -10.69 5.51 -10.84
N CYS A 79 -11.55 4.58 -11.28
CA CYS A 79 -11.48 4.02 -12.63
C CYS A 79 -11.74 5.10 -13.69
N SER A 80 -10.87 5.20 -14.68
CA SER A 80 -10.99 6.17 -15.77
C SER A 80 -12.08 5.83 -16.80
N HIS A 81 -12.70 4.63 -16.69
CA HIS A 81 -13.82 4.25 -17.57
C HIS A 81 -15.14 4.87 -17.11
N GLN A 82 -15.57 4.64 -15.86
CA GLN A 82 -16.86 5.11 -15.31
C GLN A 82 -16.77 5.48 -13.83
N ASP A 83 -15.70 6.11 -13.41
CA ASP A 83 -15.54 6.68 -12.06
C ASP A 83 -15.80 5.71 -10.88
N SER A 84 -15.71 4.40 -11.10
CA SER A 84 -15.87 3.41 -10.03
C SER A 84 -14.62 3.35 -9.16
N ALA A 85 -14.80 3.02 -7.87
CA ALA A 85 -13.68 2.78 -6.97
C ALA A 85 -12.86 1.57 -7.43
N LEU A 86 -11.53 1.69 -7.33
CA LEU A 86 -10.59 0.63 -7.67
C LEU A 86 -10.18 -0.17 -6.44
N VAL A 87 -9.79 -1.40 -6.67
CA VAL A 87 -9.11 -2.25 -5.70
C VAL A 87 -7.61 -2.24 -6.00
N ALA A 88 -6.80 -1.89 -5.00
CA ALA A 88 -5.35 -2.02 -5.10
C ALA A 88 -4.96 -3.49 -4.97
N LEU A 89 -4.14 -3.96 -5.92
CA LEU A 89 -3.57 -5.30 -5.94
C LEU A 89 -2.12 -5.27 -5.43
N ASN A 90 -1.51 -6.44 -5.32
CA ASN A 90 -0.06 -6.53 -5.06
C ASN A 90 0.74 -5.75 -6.12
N ARG A 91 0.31 -5.83 -7.38
CA ARG A 91 0.80 -5.00 -8.49
C ARG A 91 -0.40 -4.42 -9.23
N GLY A 92 -0.48 -3.07 -9.28
CA GLY A 92 -1.50 -2.36 -10.01
C GLY A 92 -2.87 -2.32 -9.35
N PHE A 93 -3.89 -2.13 -10.17
CA PHE A 93 -5.27 -1.92 -9.74
C PHE A 93 -6.23 -2.72 -10.61
N SER A 94 -7.38 -3.07 -10.03
CA SER A 94 -8.49 -3.71 -10.72
C SER A 94 -9.80 -2.96 -10.45
N CYS A 95 -10.62 -2.83 -11.49
CA CYS A 95 -11.98 -2.33 -11.39
C CYS A 95 -12.97 -3.50 -11.40
N SER A 96 -13.69 -3.70 -10.30
CA SER A 96 -14.65 -4.80 -10.16
C SER A 96 -15.92 -4.60 -10.98
N MET A 97 -16.20 -3.38 -11.47
CA MET A 97 -17.42 -3.08 -12.22
C MET A 97 -17.39 -3.65 -13.65
N HIS A 98 -16.30 -3.38 -14.40
CA HIS A 98 -16.18 -3.79 -15.80
C HIS A 98 -14.84 -4.44 -16.16
N GLY A 99 -14.00 -4.77 -15.16
CA GLY A 99 -12.80 -5.55 -15.36
C GLY A 99 -11.56 -4.79 -15.85
N SER A 100 -11.58 -3.45 -15.92
CA SER A 100 -10.39 -2.68 -16.27
C SER A 100 -9.23 -2.96 -15.29
N GLN A 101 -8.03 -3.09 -15.82
CA GLN A 101 -6.81 -3.31 -15.05
C GLN A 101 -5.77 -2.24 -15.37
N PHE A 102 -5.00 -1.86 -14.36
CA PHE A 102 -4.00 -0.80 -14.45
C PHE A 102 -2.72 -1.21 -13.73
N GLU A 103 -1.59 -0.75 -14.21
CA GLU A 103 -0.30 -0.89 -13.54
C GLU A 103 -0.19 0.00 -12.30
N ASP A 104 0.85 -0.21 -11.50
CA ASP A 104 1.22 0.68 -10.38
C ASP A 104 1.51 2.12 -10.84
N SER A 105 1.91 2.31 -12.09
CA SER A 105 2.09 3.63 -12.73
C SER A 105 0.79 4.34 -13.05
N GLY A 106 -0.35 3.64 -13.03
CA GLY A 106 -1.65 4.11 -13.47
C GLY A 106 -1.95 3.84 -14.95
N GLU A 107 -1.01 3.28 -15.72
CA GLU A 107 -1.22 2.95 -17.12
C GLU A 107 -2.20 1.79 -17.29
N VAL A 108 -2.98 1.80 -18.37
CA VAL A 108 -3.97 0.76 -18.68
C VAL A 108 -3.27 -0.52 -19.11
N ILE A 109 -3.59 -1.64 -18.46
CA ILE A 109 -3.20 -2.98 -18.89
C ILE A 109 -4.30 -3.58 -19.78
N SER A 110 -5.57 -3.49 -19.35
CA SER A 110 -6.72 -3.99 -20.09
C SER A 110 -7.96 -3.13 -19.86
N GLY A 111 -8.79 -3.00 -20.93
CA GLY A 111 -10.00 -2.22 -20.91
C GLY A 111 -11.18 -2.88 -20.17
N PRO A 112 -12.31 -2.17 -20.17
CA PRO A 112 -12.75 -1.11 -21.12
C PRO A 112 -12.15 0.29 -20.91
N ALA A 113 -11.45 0.58 -19.83
CA ALA A 113 -10.73 1.87 -19.67
C ALA A 113 -9.73 2.09 -20.83
N THR A 114 -9.66 3.33 -21.33
CA THR A 114 -8.76 3.71 -22.44
C THR A 114 -7.78 4.82 -22.04
N ALA A 115 -7.93 5.40 -20.85
CA ALA A 115 -7.09 6.46 -20.34
C ALA A 115 -6.41 6.02 -19.02
N PRO A 116 -5.19 6.51 -18.72
CA PRO A 116 -4.50 6.22 -17.48
C PRO A 116 -5.26 6.80 -16.27
N LEU A 117 -4.93 6.31 -15.08
CA LEU A 117 -5.44 6.83 -13.82
C LEU A 117 -4.87 8.22 -13.52
N LYS A 118 -5.62 9.02 -12.76
CA LYS A 118 -5.13 10.32 -12.28
C LYS A 118 -3.97 10.10 -11.31
N LYS A 119 -2.84 10.72 -11.62
CA LYS A 119 -1.62 10.72 -10.84
C LYS A 119 -1.42 12.07 -10.16
N PHE A 120 -1.01 12.05 -8.92
CA PHE A 120 -0.65 13.23 -8.15
C PHE A 120 0.87 13.32 -8.01
N ILE A 121 1.39 14.54 -8.04
CA ILE A 121 2.77 14.83 -7.70
C ILE A 121 2.95 14.62 -6.20
N VAL A 122 4.03 13.95 -5.82
CA VAL A 122 4.43 13.78 -4.44
C VAL A 122 5.79 14.42 -4.24
N THR A 123 5.87 15.35 -3.32
CA THR A 123 7.13 15.87 -2.79
C THR A 123 7.38 15.31 -1.40
N GLN A 124 8.55 15.57 -0.82
CA GLN A 124 8.85 15.12 0.53
C GLN A 124 9.74 16.14 1.27
N ASN A 125 9.56 16.18 2.57
CA ASN A 125 10.46 16.86 3.49
C ASN A 125 11.09 15.82 4.45
N GLU A 126 11.71 16.25 5.54
CA GLU A 126 12.39 15.35 6.49
C GLU A 126 11.42 14.32 7.13
N THR A 127 10.17 14.72 7.40
CA THR A 127 9.20 13.96 8.20
C THR A 127 8.01 13.42 7.41
N ASN A 128 7.64 14.05 6.27
CA ASN A 128 6.41 13.75 5.55
C ASN A 128 6.63 13.56 4.05
N TYR A 129 5.75 12.76 3.43
CA TYR A 129 5.42 12.84 2.02
C TYR A 129 4.26 13.82 1.85
N LEU A 130 4.30 14.63 0.80
CA LEU A 130 3.33 15.68 0.51
C LEU A 130 2.66 15.38 -0.83
N ILE A 131 1.39 15.00 -0.81
CA ILE A 131 0.62 14.70 -2.03
C ILE A 131 -0.13 15.96 -2.44
N HIS A 132 0.16 16.48 -3.63
CA HIS A 132 -0.46 17.69 -4.18
C HIS A 132 -1.70 17.33 -4.97
N LEU A 133 -2.90 17.80 -4.53
CA LEU A 133 -4.20 17.44 -5.10
C LEU A 133 -4.60 18.25 -6.35
N SER A 134 -3.79 19.17 -6.77
CA SER A 134 -3.99 20.00 -7.98
C SER A 134 -3.48 19.34 -9.25
#